data_36a64f6ca17e1887d13a9e863162b349
#
_entry.id   36a64f6ca17e1887d13a9e863162b349
#
_cell.length_a   1.000
_cell.length_b   1.000
_cell.length_c   1.000
_cell.angle_alpha   90.00
_cell.angle_beta   90.00
_cell.angle_gamma   90.00
#
_symmetry.space_group_name_H-M   'P 1'
#
loop_
_entity.id
_entity.type
_entity.pdbx_description
1 polymer ?
#
loop_
_entity_poly.entity_id
_entity_poly.type
_entity_poly.pdbx_seq_one_letter_code
_entity_poly.pdbx_strand_id
1 'polypeptide(L)'
;MQRQSKRGVCSRIVVGQLCVAITSLAFSIACVPPMWAAAAHGPLVRAVESVGMTVADADRSIDFYSTVLSFQKISDTELEGSDYEHLEGVFGLRMRVVRMRLGDESIELTEYLSPKGKPVAMDSHSNDRWFQHIAIITVDIDRAYAWLRQNRVQHVSSAPQTLPAYIKPAAGVRAFYFEDPDHHPLEILEFPSDKGNPKWHRSDGKLFLGIDHTAIAVANTSVSLAFYQDVLGFRAVGESENYGPEQEHLNNIFGARLRITSLRGVEGPGIELLEYLTPRGGRSMPVDEQANDLVHHQTRLVTDDLEAALKALQEKHYPLVSSGIVALPKAEIGFHFALIVRDPDGHPIELAKR
;
A
#
# COMPACT_ATOMS: atom_id res chain seq x y z
N MET A 1 -10.38 59.13 -64.14
CA MET A 1 -11.56 60.02 -64.41
C MET A 1 -12.16 60.39 -63.07
N GLN A 2 -11.94 61.65 -62.77
CA GLN A 2 -12.86 62.71 -62.28
C GLN A 2 -13.53 62.38 -60.94
N ARG A 3 -13.12 63.13 -59.87
CA ARG A 3 -13.60 64.45 -59.39
C ARG A 3 -15.07 64.37 -58.94
N GLN A 4 -15.52 64.86 -57.78
CA GLN A 4 -15.37 66.14 -57.03
C GLN A 4 -16.01 65.95 -55.67
N SER A 5 -15.48 66.36 -54.49
CA SER A 5 -15.54 67.69 -53.91
C SER A 5 -16.94 68.28 -53.65
N LYS A 6 -17.27 68.55 -52.37
CA LYS A 6 -17.75 69.81 -51.77
C LYS A 6 -18.12 69.59 -50.31
N ARG A 7 -17.43 70.18 -49.35
CA ARG A 7 -17.68 71.48 -48.67
C ARG A 7 -19.16 71.65 -48.26
N GLY A 8 -19.43 71.71 -47.00
CA GLY A 8 -19.33 72.74 -46.04
C GLY A 8 -20.55 72.82 -45.18
N VAL A 9 -20.40 73.26 -44.06
CA VAL A 9 -21.05 74.33 -43.28
C VAL A 9 -21.17 73.99 -41.80
N CYS A 10 -20.52 74.86 -41.08
CA CYS A 10 -20.55 75.01 -39.61
C CYS A 10 -21.94 75.34 -39.08
N SER A 11 -22.37 74.83 -38.04
CA SER A 11 -23.29 75.51 -37.11
C SER A 11 -22.98 75.14 -35.66
N ARG A 12 -22.55 76.15 -34.95
CA ARG A 12 -22.40 76.14 -33.47
C ARG A 12 -23.77 76.13 -32.82
N ILE A 13 -24.04 75.25 -31.88
CA ILE A 13 -25.03 75.48 -30.83
C ILE A 13 -24.36 75.19 -29.53
N VAL A 14 -24.48 76.18 -28.66
CA VAL A 14 -24.00 76.30 -27.30
C VAL A 14 -25.03 75.59 -26.40
N VAL A 15 -24.55 75.10 -25.24
CA VAL A 15 -25.19 75.12 -23.95
C VAL A 15 -25.64 73.77 -23.36
N GLY A 16 -25.24 73.68 -22.17
CA GLY A 16 -25.99 73.04 -21.10
C GLY A 16 -25.13 72.07 -20.25
N GLN A 17 -24.35 72.63 -19.33
CA GLN A 17 -23.81 71.85 -18.26
C GLN A 17 -24.94 71.42 -17.31
N LEU A 18 -25.25 70.13 -17.29
CA LEU A 18 -26.08 69.53 -16.24
C LEU A 18 -25.15 68.70 -15.37
N CYS A 19 -24.84 69.21 -14.20
CA CYS A 19 -24.15 68.44 -13.15
C CYS A 19 -25.08 67.35 -12.63
N VAL A 20 -24.81 66.09 -12.98
CA VAL A 20 -25.42 64.94 -12.28
C VAL A 20 -24.42 64.44 -11.27
N ALA A 21 -24.73 64.63 -10.00
CA ALA A 21 -23.99 64.05 -8.89
C ALA A 21 -24.23 62.54 -8.86
N ILE A 22 -23.22 61.75 -9.27
CA ILE A 22 -23.22 60.31 -9.10
C ILE A 22 -22.71 60.01 -7.69
N THR A 23 -23.64 59.70 -6.80
CA THR A 23 -23.33 59.11 -5.49
C THR A 23 -22.83 57.66 -5.70
N SER A 24 -21.51 57.47 -5.60
CA SER A 24 -20.87 56.15 -5.60
C SER A 24 -21.23 55.39 -4.31
N LEU A 25 -22.16 54.45 -4.43
CA LEU A 25 -22.38 53.44 -3.38
C LEU A 25 -21.21 52.43 -3.47
N ALA A 26 -20.25 52.54 -2.53
CA ALA A 26 -19.20 51.55 -2.37
C ALA A 26 -19.84 50.29 -1.72
N PHE A 27 -20.09 49.28 -2.56
CA PHE A 27 -20.38 47.93 -2.05
C PHE A 27 -19.08 47.34 -1.49
N SER A 28 -18.93 47.34 -0.18
CA SER A 28 -17.90 46.55 0.50
C SER A 28 -18.25 45.08 0.33
N ILE A 29 -17.61 44.40 -0.63
CA ILE A 29 -17.61 42.94 -0.75
C ILE A 29 -16.80 42.47 0.46
N ALA A 30 -17.44 42.03 1.52
CA ALA A 30 -16.82 41.29 2.58
C ALA A 30 -16.29 39.98 1.95
N CYS A 31 -14.97 39.87 1.83
CA CYS A 31 -14.29 38.66 1.43
C CYS A 31 -14.52 37.63 2.57
N VAL A 32 -15.56 36.79 2.42
CA VAL A 32 -15.74 35.62 3.30
C VAL A 32 -14.62 34.66 2.93
N PRO A 33 -13.69 34.34 3.82
CA PRO A 33 -12.68 33.35 3.51
C PRO A 33 -13.39 32.01 3.24
N PRO A 34 -12.93 31.22 2.26
CA PRO A 34 -13.51 29.91 2.00
C PRO A 34 -13.42 29.07 3.27
N MET A 35 -14.55 28.52 3.71
CA MET A 35 -14.76 27.77 4.96
C MET A 35 -14.19 26.34 4.91
N TRP A 36 -13.09 26.14 4.16
CA TRP A 36 -12.38 24.86 4.01
C TRP A 36 -10.87 25.02 4.16
N ALA A 37 -10.42 25.88 5.03
CA ALA A 37 -9.15 25.66 5.67
C ALA A 37 -9.34 24.51 6.69
N ALA A 38 -9.51 23.27 6.16
CA ALA A 38 -9.23 22.09 6.96
C ALA A 38 -7.81 22.30 7.49
N ALA A 39 -7.67 22.30 8.81
CA ALA A 39 -6.38 22.33 9.46
C ALA A 39 -5.56 21.23 8.75
N ALA A 40 -4.45 21.61 8.13
CA ALA A 40 -3.52 20.68 7.53
C ALA A 40 -2.85 19.94 8.69
N HIS A 41 -3.56 18.96 9.27
CA HIS A 41 -2.92 17.95 10.07
C HIS A 41 -1.94 17.24 9.12
N GLY A 42 -0.70 17.08 9.56
CA GLY A 42 0.26 16.26 8.81
C GLY A 42 -0.32 14.86 8.55
N PRO A 43 0.34 14.05 7.72
CA PRO A 43 -0.14 12.70 7.42
C PRO A 43 -0.37 11.93 8.73
N LEU A 44 -1.52 11.26 8.86
CA LEU A 44 -1.86 10.46 10.04
C LEU A 44 -0.87 9.32 10.25
N VAL A 45 -0.38 8.74 9.15
CA VAL A 45 0.59 7.65 9.15
C VAL A 45 2.00 8.17 8.88
N ARG A 46 2.93 7.79 9.75
CA ARG A 46 4.35 8.13 9.61
C ARG A 46 5.14 7.07 8.85
N ALA A 47 4.90 5.80 9.16
CA ALA A 47 5.70 4.72 8.61
C ALA A 47 4.86 3.47 8.32
N VAL A 48 5.26 2.73 7.30
CA VAL A 48 4.98 1.30 7.20
C VAL A 48 6.05 0.58 8.01
N GLU A 49 5.67 -0.07 9.09
CA GLU A 49 6.61 -0.61 10.08
C GLU A 49 6.94 -2.07 9.82
N SER A 50 5.93 -2.86 9.51
CA SER A 50 6.08 -4.27 9.16
C SER A 50 4.89 -4.77 8.34
N VAL A 51 5.10 -5.90 7.66
CA VAL A 51 4.04 -6.70 7.05
C VAL A 51 3.95 -8.01 7.83
N GLY A 52 2.78 -8.25 8.44
CA GLY A 52 2.47 -9.47 9.17
C GLY A 52 1.88 -10.52 8.24
N MET A 53 2.21 -11.79 8.52
CA MET A 53 1.66 -12.97 7.85
C MET A 53 1.31 -14.01 8.90
N THR A 54 0.11 -14.59 8.81
CA THR A 54 -0.29 -15.69 9.69
C THR A 54 0.24 -17.01 9.14
N VAL A 55 1.06 -17.71 9.94
CA VAL A 55 1.76 -18.93 9.54
C VAL A 55 1.25 -20.15 10.31
N ALA A 56 1.31 -21.32 9.68
CA ALA A 56 0.87 -22.57 10.32
C ALA A 56 1.85 -23.08 11.38
N ASP A 57 3.15 -22.80 11.18
CA ASP A 57 4.27 -23.26 12.02
C ASP A 57 5.38 -22.22 11.96
N ALA A 58 5.57 -21.49 13.07
CA ALA A 58 6.54 -20.42 13.15
C ALA A 58 7.99 -20.91 13.01
N ASP A 59 8.33 -22.11 13.53
CA ASP A 59 9.69 -22.63 13.41
C ASP A 59 10.05 -22.96 11.97
N ARG A 60 9.12 -23.56 11.21
CA ARG A 60 9.28 -23.82 9.77
C ARG A 60 9.44 -22.52 8.99
N SER A 61 8.65 -21.52 9.31
CA SER A 61 8.72 -20.20 8.63
C SER A 61 10.01 -19.46 9.00
N ILE A 62 10.43 -19.46 10.27
CA ILE A 62 11.73 -18.91 10.69
C ILE A 62 12.87 -19.56 9.91
N ASP A 63 12.88 -20.89 9.79
CA ASP A 63 13.91 -21.60 9.03
C ASP A 63 13.92 -21.16 7.56
N PHE A 64 12.76 -21.11 6.91
CA PHE A 64 12.66 -20.66 5.54
C PHE A 64 13.15 -19.21 5.35
N TYR A 65 12.61 -18.26 6.12
CA TYR A 65 12.97 -16.85 5.98
C TYR A 65 14.45 -16.59 6.35
N SER A 66 15.01 -17.33 7.30
CA SER A 66 16.42 -17.16 7.68
C SER A 66 17.37 -17.80 6.68
N THR A 67 17.12 -19.06 6.29
CA THR A 67 18.08 -19.84 5.48
C THR A 67 17.95 -19.55 4.01
N VAL A 68 16.72 -19.35 3.49
CA VAL A 68 16.47 -19.13 2.06
C VAL A 68 16.57 -17.64 1.73
N LEU A 69 15.98 -16.76 2.55
CA LEU A 69 15.83 -15.33 2.24
C LEU A 69 16.74 -14.41 3.08
N SER A 70 17.57 -14.98 3.98
CA SER A 70 18.56 -14.25 4.78
C SER A 70 17.98 -13.25 5.79
N PHE A 71 16.72 -13.42 6.19
CA PHE A 71 16.15 -12.65 7.29
C PHE A 71 16.81 -13.00 8.62
N GLN A 72 16.85 -12.04 9.53
CA GLN A 72 17.34 -12.21 10.89
C GLN A 72 16.18 -12.15 11.88
N LYS A 73 16.07 -13.15 12.74
CA LYS A 73 15.08 -13.15 13.85
C LYS A 73 15.45 -12.07 14.86
N ILE A 74 14.52 -11.17 15.18
CA ILE A 74 14.70 -10.03 16.09
C ILE A 74 14.05 -10.31 17.44
N SER A 75 12.82 -10.85 17.44
CA SER A 75 12.09 -11.21 18.64
C SER A 75 11.22 -12.43 18.39
N ASP A 76 10.76 -13.06 19.47
CA ASP A 76 9.98 -14.29 19.46
C ASP A 76 9.19 -14.32 20.78
N THR A 77 7.89 -14.09 20.73
CA THR A 77 7.07 -13.82 21.92
C THR A 77 5.72 -14.50 21.81
N GLU A 78 5.29 -15.18 22.87
CA GLU A 78 3.91 -15.67 22.99
C GLU A 78 3.03 -14.60 23.63
N LEU A 79 1.85 -14.38 23.03
CA LEU A 79 0.86 -13.40 23.42
C LEU A 79 -0.49 -14.10 23.63
N GLU A 80 -1.22 -13.69 24.68
CA GLU A 80 -2.55 -14.18 25.01
C GLU A 80 -3.30 -13.15 25.88
N GLY A 81 -4.59 -13.30 26.01
CA GLY A 81 -5.43 -12.46 26.86
C GLY A 81 -6.38 -11.57 26.12
N SER A 82 -7.35 -11.02 26.86
CA SER A 82 -8.50 -10.30 26.32
C SER A 82 -8.15 -9.09 25.46
N ASP A 83 -7.02 -8.41 25.75
CA ASP A 83 -6.62 -7.24 24.97
C ASP A 83 -6.22 -7.65 23.54
N TYR A 84 -5.48 -8.74 23.40
CA TYR A 84 -5.15 -9.29 22.08
C TYR A 84 -6.37 -9.89 21.38
N GLU A 85 -7.31 -10.51 22.11
CA GLU A 85 -8.59 -10.96 21.55
C GLU A 85 -9.41 -9.77 20.98
N HIS A 86 -9.43 -8.66 21.71
CA HIS A 86 -10.12 -7.44 21.27
C HIS A 86 -9.40 -6.75 20.10
N LEU A 87 -8.08 -6.88 19.98
CA LEU A 87 -7.31 -6.35 18.87
C LEU A 87 -7.55 -7.16 17.61
N GLU A 88 -7.29 -8.47 17.66
CA GLU A 88 -7.31 -9.37 16.51
C GLU A 88 -8.73 -9.86 16.12
N GLY A 89 -9.70 -9.66 17.01
CA GLY A 89 -11.07 -10.16 16.79
C GLY A 89 -11.20 -11.68 16.89
N VAL A 90 -10.24 -12.36 17.51
CA VAL A 90 -10.20 -13.82 17.65
C VAL A 90 -10.35 -14.19 19.13
N PHE A 91 -11.47 -14.83 19.48
CA PHE A 91 -11.75 -15.22 20.87
C PHE A 91 -10.90 -16.40 21.32
N GLY A 92 -10.37 -16.35 22.56
CA GLY A 92 -9.56 -17.39 23.15
C GLY A 92 -8.19 -17.57 22.49
N LEU A 93 -7.67 -16.51 21.85
CA LEU A 93 -6.39 -16.61 21.17
C LEU A 93 -5.22 -16.83 22.13
N ARG A 94 -4.31 -17.67 21.68
CA ARG A 94 -2.92 -17.72 22.08
C ARG A 94 -2.09 -17.76 20.82
N MET A 95 -1.21 -16.79 20.63
CA MET A 95 -0.40 -16.65 19.42
C MET A 95 1.08 -16.46 19.76
N ARG A 96 1.95 -16.90 18.85
CA ARG A 96 3.39 -16.65 18.86
C ARG A 96 3.72 -15.68 17.75
N VAL A 97 4.28 -14.54 18.08
CA VAL A 97 4.66 -13.49 17.15
C VAL A 97 6.17 -13.45 17.03
N VAL A 98 6.68 -13.67 15.84
CA VAL A 98 8.10 -13.68 15.53
C VAL A 98 8.41 -12.53 14.58
N ARG A 99 9.22 -11.60 15.04
CA ARG A 99 9.67 -10.48 14.20
C ARG A 99 10.98 -10.84 13.52
N MET A 100 11.01 -10.65 12.20
CA MET A 100 12.19 -10.89 11.38
C MET A 100 12.55 -9.64 10.57
N ARG A 101 13.83 -9.45 10.28
CA ARG A 101 14.36 -8.28 9.58
C ARG A 101 15.24 -8.65 8.41
N LEU A 102 15.06 -7.95 7.30
CA LEU A 102 15.96 -7.98 6.14
C LEU A 102 16.32 -6.54 5.77
N GLY A 103 17.61 -6.20 5.85
CA GLY A 103 18.04 -4.81 5.71
C GLY A 103 17.48 -3.93 6.83
N ASP A 104 16.74 -2.90 6.45
CA ASP A 104 16.09 -1.98 7.39
C ASP A 104 14.62 -2.36 7.65
N GLU A 105 14.03 -3.25 6.84
CA GLU A 105 12.62 -3.57 6.83
C GLU A 105 12.33 -4.85 7.64
N SER A 106 11.12 -4.93 8.19
CA SER A 106 10.67 -6.02 9.05
C SER A 106 9.40 -6.69 8.54
N ILE A 107 9.30 -7.98 8.83
CA ILE A 107 8.07 -8.76 8.74
C ILE A 107 7.73 -9.33 10.12
N GLU A 108 6.47 -9.70 10.31
CA GLU A 108 6.01 -10.45 11.47
C GLU A 108 5.36 -11.76 11.03
N LEU A 109 5.79 -12.86 11.64
CA LEU A 109 5.23 -14.19 11.44
C LEU A 109 4.41 -14.52 12.67
N THR A 110 3.09 -14.63 12.51
CA THR A 110 2.18 -14.90 13.62
C THR A 110 1.63 -16.31 13.50
N GLU A 111 1.99 -17.17 14.44
CA GLU A 111 1.39 -18.50 14.58
C GLU A 111 0.31 -18.45 15.65
N TYR A 112 -0.96 -18.65 15.26
CA TYR A 112 -2.04 -18.87 16.22
C TYR A 112 -1.92 -20.29 16.78
N LEU A 113 -1.46 -20.40 18.03
CA LEU A 113 -1.36 -21.68 18.74
C LEU A 113 -2.76 -22.24 19.03
N SER A 114 -3.72 -21.34 19.31
CA SER A 114 -5.15 -21.61 19.50
C SER A 114 -5.96 -20.32 19.32
N PRO A 115 -7.15 -20.36 18.64
CA PRO A 115 -7.57 -21.41 17.73
C PRO A 115 -6.78 -21.36 16.41
N LYS A 116 -6.57 -22.51 15.79
CA LYS A 116 -6.00 -22.56 14.43
C LYS A 116 -7.03 -22.09 13.42
N GLY A 117 -6.57 -21.39 12.37
CA GLY A 117 -7.42 -20.93 11.27
C GLY A 117 -7.41 -21.84 10.04
N LYS A 118 -8.00 -21.35 8.96
CA LYS A 118 -8.13 -22.06 7.68
C LYS A 118 -6.84 -21.96 6.86
N PRO A 119 -6.51 -22.97 6.05
CA PRO A 119 -5.41 -22.90 5.11
C PRO A 119 -5.75 -21.92 3.95
N VAL A 120 -4.70 -21.46 3.26
CA VAL A 120 -4.86 -20.74 1.98
C VAL A 120 -5.57 -21.65 0.97
N ALA A 121 -6.52 -21.10 0.23
CA ALA A 121 -7.21 -21.85 -0.81
C ALA A 121 -6.24 -22.25 -1.92
N MET A 122 -6.15 -23.56 -2.21
CA MET A 122 -5.18 -24.11 -3.18
C MET A 122 -5.41 -23.63 -4.61
N ASP A 123 -6.57 -23.08 -4.91
CA ASP A 123 -6.93 -22.48 -6.20
C ASP A 123 -6.83 -20.95 -6.18
N SER A 124 -6.04 -20.39 -5.26
CA SER A 124 -5.77 -18.96 -5.20
C SER A 124 -5.00 -18.48 -6.43
N HIS A 125 -5.34 -17.29 -6.89
CA HIS A 125 -4.73 -16.65 -8.04
C HIS A 125 -4.21 -15.25 -7.69
N SER A 126 -3.24 -14.76 -8.43
CA SER A 126 -2.64 -13.44 -8.19
C SER A 126 -3.61 -12.26 -8.40
N ASN A 127 -4.78 -12.48 -9.00
CA ASN A 127 -5.82 -11.47 -9.15
C ASN A 127 -6.94 -11.58 -8.11
N ASP A 128 -6.92 -12.55 -7.20
CA ASP A 128 -7.82 -12.58 -6.06
C ASP A 128 -7.49 -11.43 -5.09
N ARG A 129 -8.49 -10.83 -4.47
CA ARG A 129 -8.29 -9.62 -3.63
C ARG A 129 -7.63 -9.88 -2.29
N TRP A 130 -7.42 -11.12 -1.90
CA TRP A 130 -6.55 -11.46 -0.78
C TRP A 130 -5.09 -11.64 -1.18
N PHE A 131 -4.77 -11.53 -2.49
CA PHE A 131 -3.38 -11.59 -2.93
C PHE A 131 -2.61 -10.40 -2.38
N GLN A 132 -1.63 -10.71 -1.56
CA GLN A 132 -0.68 -9.75 -1.03
C GLN A 132 0.72 -10.36 -1.07
N HIS A 133 1.73 -9.59 -1.47
CA HIS A 133 3.12 -10.01 -1.42
C HIS A 133 4.03 -8.92 -0.83
N ILE A 134 5.22 -9.32 -0.43
CA ILE A 134 6.35 -8.43 -0.16
C ILE A 134 7.36 -8.56 -1.30
N ALA A 135 7.89 -7.41 -1.79
CA ALA A 135 8.91 -7.37 -2.84
C ALA A 135 10.30 -7.28 -2.23
N ILE A 136 11.03 -8.39 -2.31
CA ILE A 136 12.38 -8.56 -1.78
C ILE A 136 13.39 -8.18 -2.86
N ILE A 137 14.25 -7.22 -2.58
CA ILE A 137 15.20 -6.70 -3.54
C ILE A 137 16.44 -7.56 -3.64
N THR A 138 16.84 -7.81 -4.89
CA THR A 138 18.15 -8.39 -5.25
C THR A 138 18.86 -7.50 -6.27
N VAL A 139 20.18 -7.60 -6.34
CA VAL A 139 21.00 -6.97 -7.41
C VAL A 139 21.34 -7.94 -8.54
N ASP A 140 20.94 -9.20 -8.42
CA ASP A 140 21.20 -10.27 -9.39
C ASP A 140 20.08 -11.30 -9.31
N ILE A 141 19.03 -11.06 -10.10
CA ILE A 141 17.85 -11.91 -10.08
C ILE A 141 18.12 -13.31 -10.63
N ASP A 142 19.10 -13.47 -11.54
CA ASP A 142 19.43 -14.78 -12.08
C ASP A 142 20.10 -15.65 -11.01
N ARG A 143 20.98 -15.08 -10.22
CA ARG A 143 21.58 -15.74 -9.07
C ARG A 143 20.55 -16.01 -7.97
N ALA A 144 19.66 -15.05 -7.67
CA ALA A 144 18.59 -15.22 -6.70
C ALA A 144 17.62 -16.34 -7.13
N TYR A 145 17.23 -16.36 -8.39
CA TYR A 145 16.37 -17.41 -8.96
C TYR A 145 17.03 -18.79 -8.91
N ALA A 146 18.30 -18.88 -9.27
CA ALA A 146 19.05 -20.15 -9.16
C ALA A 146 19.10 -20.66 -7.72
N TRP A 147 19.28 -19.76 -6.74
CA TRP A 147 19.27 -20.06 -5.32
C TRP A 147 17.89 -20.55 -4.85
N LEU A 148 16.81 -19.84 -5.22
CA LEU A 148 15.43 -20.23 -4.89
C LEU A 148 15.08 -21.61 -5.45
N ARG A 149 15.52 -21.93 -6.69
CA ARG A 149 15.35 -23.26 -7.29
C ARG A 149 16.11 -24.36 -6.54
N GLN A 150 17.33 -24.08 -6.07
CA GLN A 150 18.10 -25.03 -5.25
C GLN A 150 17.37 -25.35 -3.95
N ASN A 151 16.69 -24.35 -3.37
CA ASN A 151 15.88 -24.50 -2.16
C ASN A 151 14.44 -24.98 -2.42
N ARG A 152 14.12 -25.33 -3.69
CA ARG A 152 12.85 -25.96 -4.11
C ARG A 152 11.61 -25.14 -3.72
N VAL A 153 11.70 -23.80 -3.79
CA VAL A 153 10.53 -22.93 -3.56
C VAL A 153 9.45 -23.20 -4.61
N GLN A 154 8.21 -23.04 -4.24
CA GLN A 154 7.10 -23.14 -5.19
C GLN A 154 7.03 -21.87 -6.04
N HIS A 155 6.89 -22.06 -7.37
CA HIS A 155 6.85 -20.95 -8.31
C HIS A 155 5.40 -20.51 -8.55
N VAL A 156 5.17 -19.18 -8.56
CA VAL A 156 3.98 -18.57 -9.16
C VAL A 156 4.30 -18.15 -10.60
N SER A 157 5.37 -17.39 -10.79
CA SER A 157 5.83 -17.03 -12.14
C SER A 157 6.44 -18.21 -12.89
N SER A 158 6.32 -18.25 -14.21
CA SER A 158 6.96 -19.28 -15.05
C SER A 158 8.49 -19.23 -14.98
N ALA A 159 9.06 -18.03 -14.88
CA ALA A 159 10.49 -17.71 -14.73
C ALA A 159 10.62 -16.22 -14.39
N PRO A 160 11.83 -15.70 -14.07
CA PRO A 160 12.05 -14.26 -13.98
C PRO A 160 11.63 -13.55 -15.27
N GLN A 161 10.85 -12.48 -15.14
CA GLN A 161 10.38 -11.67 -16.25
C GLN A 161 11.10 -10.34 -16.26
N THR A 162 11.37 -9.78 -17.44
CA THR A 162 11.89 -8.43 -17.62
C THR A 162 10.80 -7.57 -18.25
N LEU A 163 10.34 -6.56 -17.53
CA LEU A 163 9.27 -5.69 -18.02
C LEU A 163 9.73 -4.91 -19.26
N PRO A 164 8.93 -4.92 -20.33
CA PRO A 164 9.35 -4.41 -21.63
C PRO A 164 9.42 -2.89 -21.70
N ALA A 165 10.17 -2.37 -22.65
CA ALA A 165 10.42 -0.93 -22.82
C ALA A 165 9.15 -0.09 -23.10
N TYR A 166 8.06 -0.68 -23.57
CA TYR A 166 6.82 0.03 -23.79
C TYR A 166 6.07 0.34 -22.49
N ILE A 167 6.36 -0.37 -21.40
CA ILE A 167 5.87 -0.04 -20.04
C ILE A 167 6.86 0.94 -19.39
N LYS A 168 6.88 2.18 -19.86
CA LYS A 168 7.92 3.17 -19.52
C LYS A 168 8.25 3.29 -18.03
N PRO A 169 7.28 3.37 -17.08
CA PRO A 169 7.60 3.50 -15.66
C PRO A 169 8.34 2.28 -15.10
N ALA A 170 8.01 1.08 -15.59
CA ALA A 170 8.56 -0.18 -15.10
C ALA A 170 9.56 -0.84 -16.07
N ALA A 171 9.90 -0.18 -17.20
CA ALA A 171 10.79 -0.74 -18.22
C ALA A 171 12.12 -1.20 -17.63
N GLY A 172 12.51 -2.43 -17.91
CA GLY A 172 13.76 -3.05 -17.47
C GLY A 172 13.73 -3.56 -16.02
N VAL A 173 12.68 -3.33 -15.26
CA VAL A 173 12.49 -3.99 -13.96
C VAL A 173 12.36 -5.49 -14.19
N ARG A 174 13.03 -6.27 -13.37
CA ARG A 174 12.98 -7.74 -13.43
C ARG A 174 12.36 -8.28 -12.17
N ALA A 175 11.44 -9.23 -12.30
CA ALA A 175 10.66 -9.74 -11.19
C ALA A 175 10.37 -11.25 -11.34
N PHE A 176 10.14 -11.90 -10.21
CA PHE A 176 9.76 -13.31 -10.13
C PHE A 176 8.93 -13.55 -8.87
N TYR A 177 7.72 -14.11 -9.02
CA TYR A 177 6.85 -14.50 -7.93
C TYR A 177 7.03 -15.96 -7.55
N PHE A 178 7.06 -16.23 -6.26
CA PHE A 178 7.15 -17.55 -5.66
C PHE A 178 6.36 -17.58 -4.34
N GLU A 179 6.32 -18.71 -3.67
CA GLU A 179 5.58 -18.86 -2.42
C GLU A 179 6.50 -19.30 -1.28
N ASP A 180 6.12 -18.89 -0.07
CA ASP A 180 6.67 -19.43 1.16
C ASP A 180 6.04 -20.81 1.51
N PRO A 181 6.43 -21.48 2.61
CA PRO A 181 5.88 -22.78 2.99
C PRO A 181 4.38 -22.82 3.30
N ASP A 182 3.75 -21.66 3.56
CA ASP A 182 2.32 -21.52 3.83
C ASP A 182 1.52 -20.98 2.65
N HIS A 183 2.16 -20.89 1.46
CA HIS A 183 1.61 -20.38 0.20
C HIS A 183 1.37 -18.86 0.21
N HIS A 184 2.08 -18.11 1.04
CA HIS A 184 2.09 -16.66 0.91
C HIS A 184 2.92 -16.26 -0.32
N PRO A 185 2.38 -15.41 -1.21
CA PRO A 185 3.13 -14.94 -2.36
C PRO A 185 4.28 -14.02 -1.94
N LEU A 186 5.44 -14.22 -2.54
CA LEU A 186 6.64 -13.41 -2.38
C LEU A 186 7.16 -12.99 -3.74
N GLU A 187 7.81 -11.83 -3.81
CA GLU A 187 8.48 -11.36 -5.02
C GLU A 187 9.96 -11.17 -4.78
N ILE A 188 10.82 -11.61 -5.72
CA ILE A 188 12.16 -11.02 -5.87
C ILE A 188 12.13 -10.01 -7.00
N LEU A 189 12.75 -8.86 -6.76
CA LEU A 189 12.72 -7.70 -7.63
C LEU A 189 14.14 -7.14 -7.83
N GLU A 190 14.51 -6.89 -9.10
CA GLU A 190 15.74 -6.22 -9.49
C GLU A 190 15.41 -4.94 -10.27
N PHE A 191 15.90 -3.80 -9.80
CA PHE A 191 15.77 -2.53 -10.51
C PHE A 191 16.93 -2.32 -11.49
N PRO A 192 16.68 -1.81 -12.70
CA PRO A 192 17.73 -1.30 -13.56
C PRO A 192 18.38 -0.07 -12.90
N SER A 193 19.59 0.27 -13.32
CA SER A 193 20.45 1.27 -12.68
C SER A 193 19.85 2.69 -12.60
N ASP A 194 18.84 2.97 -13.42
CA ASP A 194 18.15 4.26 -13.50
C ASP A 194 16.81 4.31 -12.72
N LYS A 195 16.44 3.22 -12.01
CA LYS A 195 15.17 3.11 -11.27
C LYS A 195 15.39 2.60 -9.85
N GLY A 196 14.35 2.72 -9.04
CA GLY A 196 14.36 2.29 -7.64
C GLY A 196 15.10 3.25 -6.71
N ASN A 197 15.12 2.93 -5.44
CA ASN A 197 15.87 3.70 -4.45
C ASN A 197 17.38 3.43 -4.63
N PRO A 198 18.27 4.45 -4.57
CA PRO A 198 19.71 4.26 -4.67
C PRO A 198 20.31 3.23 -3.70
N LYS A 199 19.68 2.99 -2.54
CA LYS A 199 20.12 1.95 -1.60
C LYS A 199 20.06 0.55 -2.20
N TRP A 200 19.19 0.31 -3.19
CA TRP A 200 18.97 -0.98 -3.84
C TRP A 200 20.07 -1.36 -4.85
N HIS A 201 20.98 -0.46 -5.18
CA HIS A 201 22.10 -0.71 -6.10
C HIS A 201 23.42 -1.04 -5.40
N ARG A 202 23.38 -1.27 -4.06
CA ARG A 202 24.56 -1.62 -3.25
C ARG A 202 24.31 -2.94 -2.54
N SER A 203 24.98 -4.00 -2.96
CA SER A 203 24.77 -5.33 -2.39
C SER A 203 25.62 -5.62 -1.15
N ASP A 204 26.79 -5.03 -1.04
CA ASP A 204 27.80 -5.35 -0.03
C ASP A 204 28.03 -6.87 0.10
N GLY A 205 27.91 -7.60 -1.02
CA GLY A 205 28.02 -9.03 -1.11
C GLY A 205 26.77 -9.83 -0.74
N LYS A 206 25.68 -9.17 -0.32
CA LYS A 206 24.41 -9.83 0.01
C LYS A 206 23.64 -10.17 -1.26
N LEU A 207 22.85 -11.27 -1.19
CA LEU A 207 21.96 -11.67 -2.28
C LEU A 207 20.62 -10.94 -2.19
N PHE A 208 20.05 -10.82 -0.98
CA PHE A 208 18.83 -10.11 -0.68
C PHE A 208 19.12 -8.89 0.18
N LEU A 209 18.54 -7.74 -0.15
CA LEU A 209 18.93 -6.45 0.44
C LEU A 209 17.92 -5.91 1.45
N GLY A 210 16.62 -6.10 1.20
CA GLY A 210 15.53 -5.54 1.99
C GLY A 210 14.21 -5.69 1.25
N ILE A 211 13.16 -5.00 1.74
CA ILE A 211 11.81 -5.00 1.17
C ILE A 211 11.53 -3.61 0.60
N ASP A 212 11.24 -3.51 -0.70
CA ASP A 212 10.87 -2.22 -1.30
C ASP A 212 9.43 -1.84 -1.01
N HIS A 213 8.52 -2.80 -1.11
CA HIS A 213 7.09 -2.58 -0.90
C HIS A 213 6.36 -3.86 -0.52
N THR A 214 5.13 -3.70 -0.01
CA THR A 214 4.09 -4.73 -0.07
C THR A 214 3.10 -4.34 -1.14
N ALA A 215 2.56 -5.32 -1.87
CA ALA A 215 1.57 -5.07 -2.91
C ALA A 215 0.29 -5.84 -2.63
N ILE A 216 -0.85 -5.19 -2.82
CA ILE A 216 -2.19 -5.72 -2.55
C ILE A 216 -3.07 -5.64 -3.79
N ALA A 217 -3.83 -6.70 -4.07
CA ALA A 217 -4.78 -6.71 -5.17
C ALA A 217 -6.07 -5.96 -4.77
N VAL A 218 -6.44 -4.95 -5.56
CA VAL A 218 -7.60 -4.09 -5.27
C VAL A 218 -8.64 -4.12 -6.40
N ALA A 219 -9.90 -3.92 -6.03
CA ALA A 219 -10.99 -3.86 -7.00
C ALA A 219 -10.99 -2.56 -7.81
N ASN A 220 -10.60 -1.44 -7.18
CA ASN A 220 -10.63 -0.12 -7.79
C ASN A 220 -9.63 0.81 -7.09
N THR A 221 -8.61 1.21 -7.82
CA THR A 221 -7.54 2.09 -7.33
C THR A 221 -8.09 3.40 -6.73
N SER A 222 -9.10 4.02 -7.34
CA SER A 222 -9.61 5.31 -6.83
C SER A 222 -10.30 5.16 -5.48
N VAL A 223 -10.97 4.03 -5.24
CA VAL A 223 -11.60 3.72 -3.94
C VAL A 223 -10.53 3.47 -2.88
N SER A 224 -9.48 2.72 -3.24
CA SER A 224 -8.35 2.46 -2.33
C SER A 224 -7.56 3.75 -2.03
N LEU A 225 -7.37 4.65 -3.01
CA LEU A 225 -6.72 5.95 -2.78
C LEU A 225 -7.50 6.82 -1.80
N ALA A 226 -8.84 6.78 -1.79
CA ALA A 226 -9.64 7.49 -0.79
C ALA A 226 -9.36 6.99 0.65
N PHE A 227 -8.95 5.74 0.82
CA PHE A 227 -8.51 5.20 2.11
C PHE A 227 -7.05 5.54 2.41
N TYR A 228 -6.14 5.11 1.53
CA TYR A 228 -4.70 5.24 1.80
C TYR A 228 -4.19 6.67 1.71
N GLN A 229 -4.67 7.46 0.76
CA GLN A 229 -4.21 8.84 0.55
C GLN A 229 -5.03 9.83 1.35
N ASP A 230 -6.37 9.83 1.22
CA ASP A 230 -7.22 10.90 1.77
C ASP A 230 -7.43 10.73 3.28
N VAL A 231 -7.41 9.48 3.81
CA VAL A 231 -7.54 9.21 5.26
C VAL A 231 -6.18 9.02 5.91
N LEU A 232 -5.35 8.11 5.41
CA LEU A 232 -4.10 7.75 6.08
C LEU A 232 -2.93 8.68 5.74
N GLY A 233 -3.02 9.46 4.65
CA GLY A 233 -2.02 10.46 4.27
C GLY A 233 -0.83 9.91 3.47
N PHE A 234 -0.95 8.73 2.86
CA PHE A 234 0.04 8.24 1.90
C PHE A 234 0.10 9.13 0.66
N ARG A 235 1.22 9.15 0.00
CA ARG A 235 1.41 9.86 -1.27
C ARG A 235 1.51 8.87 -2.42
N ALA A 236 0.71 9.04 -3.45
CA ALA A 236 0.92 8.35 -4.72
C ALA A 236 2.18 8.93 -5.38
N VAL A 237 3.16 8.07 -5.65
CA VAL A 237 4.49 8.47 -6.17
C VAL A 237 4.77 7.92 -7.56
N GLY A 238 3.94 7.00 -8.06
CA GLY A 238 4.07 6.43 -9.39
C GLY A 238 2.83 5.65 -9.79
N GLU A 239 2.63 5.56 -11.10
CA GLU A 239 1.61 4.72 -11.71
C GLU A 239 2.16 4.08 -12.97
N SER A 240 1.82 2.82 -13.20
CA SER A 240 2.09 2.12 -14.45
C SER A 240 0.90 1.27 -14.86
N GLU A 241 0.79 1.03 -16.15
CA GLU A 241 -0.12 0.04 -16.71
C GLU A 241 0.72 -1.07 -17.32
N ASN A 242 0.72 -2.22 -16.66
CA ASN A 242 1.51 -3.37 -17.01
C ASN A 242 0.66 -4.40 -17.76
N TYR A 243 1.16 -4.89 -18.88
CA TYR A 243 0.47 -5.86 -19.74
C TYR A 243 1.45 -6.57 -20.68
N GLY A 244 0.96 -7.58 -21.36
CA GLY A 244 1.73 -8.37 -22.31
C GLY A 244 2.28 -9.67 -21.73
N PRO A 245 2.96 -10.48 -22.55
CA PRO A 245 3.39 -11.82 -22.16
C PRO A 245 4.25 -11.86 -20.88
N GLU A 246 5.11 -10.87 -20.69
CA GLU A 246 5.96 -10.79 -19.50
C GLU A 246 5.12 -10.61 -18.24
N GLN A 247 4.09 -9.77 -18.29
CA GLN A 247 3.19 -9.57 -17.15
C GLN A 247 2.31 -10.80 -16.91
N GLU A 248 1.82 -11.44 -17.98
CA GLU A 248 1.05 -12.70 -17.87
C GLU A 248 1.88 -13.80 -17.21
N HIS A 249 3.14 -13.97 -17.63
CA HIS A 249 4.05 -14.97 -17.06
C HIS A 249 4.49 -14.62 -15.64
N LEU A 250 4.58 -13.32 -15.29
CA LEU A 250 4.92 -12.89 -13.94
C LEU A 250 3.80 -13.26 -12.97
N ASN A 251 2.56 -12.89 -13.28
CA ASN A 251 1.41 -13.14 -12.43
C ASN A 251 0.81 -14.55 -12.56
N ASN A 252 1.21 -15.32 -13.59
CA ASN A 252 0.59 -16.56 -13.99
C ASN A 252 -0.93 -16.40 -14.27
N ILE A 253 -1.29 -15.29 -14.91
CA ILE A 253 -2.67 -14.93 -15.27
C ILE A 253 -2.71 -14.58 -16.76
N PHE A 254 -3.42 -15.39 -17.55
CA PHE A 254 -3.57 -15.15 -18.98
C PHE A 254 -4.35 -13.84 -19.25
N GLY A 255 -3.82 -13.00 -20.14
CA GLY A 255 -4.40 -11.70 -20.49
C GLY A 255 -4.26 -10.65 -19.38
N ALA A 256 -3.34 -10.83 -18.43
CA ALA A 256 -3.15 -9.90 -17.33
C ALA A 256 -2.79 -8.50 -17.83
N ARG A 257 -3.59 -7.53 -17.41
CA ARG A 257 -3.37 -6.09 -17.58
C ARG A 257 -3.71 -5.39 -16.27
N LEU A 258 -2.72 -4.80 -15.66
CA LEU A 258 -2.80 -4.21 -14.33
C LEU A 258 -2.55 -2.71 -14.38
N ARG A 259 -3.33 -1.95 -13.63
CA ARG A 259 -2.90 -0.65 -13.12
C ARG A 259 -2.19 -0.88 -11.81
N ILE A 260 -0.94 -0.42 -11.72
CA ILE A 260 -0.13 -0.48 -10.50
C ILE A 260 0.08 0.95 -10.02
N THR A 261 -0.32 1.23 -8.77
CA THR A 261 -0.14 2.57 -8.18
C THR A 261 0.71 2.43 -6.92
N SER A 262 1.88 3.03 -6.95
CA SER A 262 2.85 2.99 -5.83
C SER A 262 2.56 4.10 -4.83
N LEU A 263 2.41 3.73 -3.56
CA LEU A 263 2.18 4.63 -2.44
C LEU A 263 3.41 4.63 -1.51
N ARG A 264 3.72 5.80 -0.95
CA ARG A 264 4.78 5.94 0.08
C ARG A 264 4.25 6.72 1.28
N GLY A 265 4.51 6.21 2.47
CA GLY A 265 4.44 6.95 3.71
C GLY A 265 5.63 7.92 3.86
N VAL A 266 5.89 8.39 5.07
CA VAL A 266 7.08 9.19 5.37
C VAL A 266 8.31 8.27 5.46
N GLU A 267 8.16 7.09 6.08
CA GLU A 267 9.22 6.11 6.31
C GLU A 267 8.73 4.69 5.99
N GLY A 268 9.68 3.76 5.84
CA GLY A 268 9.43 2.33 5.61
C GLY A 268 9.20 1.95 4.14
N PRO A 269 8.84 0.68 3.88
CA PRO A 269 8.52 0.20 2.55
C PRO A 269 7.27 0.86 1.97
N GLY A 270 7.08 0.73 0.65
CA GLY A 270 5.87 1.21 -0.02
C GLY A 270 4.69 0.26 0.14
N ILE A 271 3.52 0.76 -0.30
CA ILE A 271 2.36 -0.07 -0.60
C ILE A 271 2.05 0.09 -2.09
N GLU A 272 1.88 -0.99 -2.82
CA GLU A 272 1.43 -0.96 -4.21
C GLU A 272 0.01 -1.50 -4.33
N LEU A 273 -0.83 -0.75 -5.05
CA LEU A 273 -2.19 -1.16 -5.38
C LEU A 273 -2.20 -1.81 -6.75
N LEU A 274 -2.62 -3.07 -6.82
CA LEU A 274 -2.67 -3.87 -8.04
C LEU A 274 -4.13 -3.99 -8.51
N GLU A 275 -4.60 -3.10 -9.39
CA GLU A 275 -5.91 -3.21 -9.99
C GLU A 275 -5.84 -4.00 -11.29
N TYR A 276 -6.41 -5.21 -11.34
CA TYR A 276 -6.52 -5.98 -12.56
C TYR A 276 -7.61 -5.41 -13.47
N LEU A 277 -7.18 -4.72 -14.54
CA LEU A 277 -8.07 -4.22 -15.58
C LEU A 277 -8.64 -5.36 -16.41
N THR A 278 -7.82 -6.41 -16.65
CA THR A 278 -8.17 -7.71 -17.22
C THR A 278 -7.28 -8.81 -16.66
N PRO A 279 -7.82 -10.02 -16.42
CA PRO A 279 -9.24 -10.31 -16.21
C PRO A 279 -9.73 -9.69 -14.89
N ARG A 280 -10.97 -9.17 -14.87
CA ARG A 280 -11.59 -8.60 -13.66
C ARG A 280 -12.20 -9.65 -12.72
N GLY A 281 -11.94 -10.91 -12.97
CA GLY A 281 -12.59 -12.03 -12.29
C GLY A 281 -12.01 -12.44 -10.93
N GLY A 282 -11.13 -11.65 -10.33
CA GLY A 282 -10.56 -11.95 -9.01
C GLY A 282 -11.65 -11.96 -7.91
N ARG A 283 -11.58 -12.98 -7.04
CA ARG A 283 -12.52 -13.17 -5.94
C ARG A 283 -12.32 -12.11 -4.86
N SER A 284 -13.40 -11.70 -4.20
CA SER A 284 -13.34 -10.81 -3.03
C SER A 284 -12.74 -11.53 -1.84
N MET A 285 -12.16 -10.77 -0.89
CA MET A 285 -11.79 -11.30 0.41
C MET A 285 -12.97 -12.08 1.00
N PRO A 286 -12.76 -13.30 1.52
CA PRO A 286 -13.83 -14.04 2.18
C PRO A 286 -14.42 -13.22 3.33
N VAL A 287 -15.76 -13.19 3.42
CA VAL A 287 -16.46 -12.39 4.45
C VAL A 287 -16.26 -12.91 5.87
N ASP A 288 -15.83 -14.17 5.98
CA ASP A 288 -15.54 -14.87 7.23
C ASP A 288 -14.05 -15.09 7.47
N GLU A 289 -13.21 -14.32 6.76
CA GLU A 289 -11.76 -14.30 7.00
C GLU A 289 -11.47 -13.72 8.39
N GLN A 290 -10.60 -14.40 9.12
CA GLN A 290 -10.17 -14.06 10.47
C GLN A 290 -8.64 -13.97 10.55
N ALA A 291 -8.14 -13.26 11.55
CA ALA A 291 -6.70 -13.04 11.72
C ALA A 291 -5.88 -14.34 11.89
N ASN A 292 -6.50 -15.42 12.35
CA ASN A 292 -5.87 -16.74 12.46
C ASN A 292 -5.91 -17.58 11.17
N ASP A 293 -6.57 -17.14 10.11
CA ASP A 293 -6.54 -17.82 8.80
C ASP A 293 -5.19 -17.62 8.10
N LEU A 294 -4.64 -18.64 7.43
CA LEU A 294 -3.32 -18.54 6.79
C LEU A 294 -3.28 -17.56 5.59
N VAL A 295 -4.43 -17.16 5.09
CA VAL A 295 -4.51 -16.12 4.04
C VAL A 295 -4.30 -14.71 4.60
N HIS A 296 -4.33 -14.56 5.93
CA HIS A 296 -4.28 -13.26 6.59
C HIS A 296 -2.90 -12.61 6.47
N HIS A 297 -2.91 -11.40 5.94
CA HIS A 297 -1.79 -10.46 5.99
C HIS A 297 -2.23 -9.21 6.73
N GLN A 298 -1.36 -8.66 7.56
CA GLN A 298 -1.64 -7.46 8.35
C GLN A 298 -0.51 -6.45 8.18
N THR A 299 -0.79 -5.33 7.51
CA THR A 299 0.22 -4.27 7.37
C THR A 299 0.14 -3.34 8.59
N ARG A 300 1.23 -3.27 9.37
CA ARG A 300 1.33 -2.37 10.52
C ARG A 300 1.86 -1.00 10.10
N LEU A 301 1.10 0.02 10.47
CA LEU A 301 1.39 1.42 10.23
C LEU A 301 1.59 2.15 11.55
N VAL A 302 2.61 2.98 11.64
CA VAL A 302 2.86 3.82 12.83
C VAL A 302 2.14 5.15 12.69
N THR A 303 1.43 5.53 13.75
CA THR A 303 0.79 6.85 13.88
C THR A 303 1.12 7.50 15.21
N ASP A 304 1.17 8.82 15.24
CA ASP A 304 1.34 9.60 16.47
C ASP A 304 -0.02 9.92 17.15
N ASP A 305 -1.12 9.77 16.40
CA ASP A 305 -2.47 10.14 16.86
C ASP A 305 -3.52 9.10 16.45
N LEU A 306 -3.66 8.05 17.27
CA LEU A 306 -4.65 6.98 17.07
C LEU A 306 -6.09 7.48 17.21
N GLU A 307 -6.34 8.48 18.06
CA GLU A 307 -7.66 9.04 18.29
C GLU A 307 -8.14 9.80 17.04
N ALA A 308 -7.25 10.60 16.43
CA ALA A 308 -7.56 11.26 15.16
C ALA A 308 -7.76 10.25 14.02
N ALA A 309 -6.93 9.20 13.98
CA ALA A 309 -7.06 8.12 13.00
C ALA A 309 -8.40 7.38 13.16
N LEU A 310 -8.75 6.96 14.38
CA LEU A 310 -10.02 6.29 14.66
C LEU A 310 -11.21 7.15 14.24
N LYS A 311 -11.19 8.45 14.60
CA LYS A 311 -12.25 9.39 14.24
C LYS A 311 -12.40 9.49 12.71
N ALA A 312 -11.31 9.67 11.97
CA ALA A 312 -11.34 9.77 10.51
C ALA A 312 -11.87 8.48 9.85
N LEU A 313 -11.50 7.31 10.37
CA LEU A 313 -11.98 6.01 9.89
C LEU A 313 -13.49 5.85 10.15
N GLN A 314 -13.97 6.22 11.34
CA GLN A 314 -15.39 6.16 11.71
C GLN A 314 -16.24 7.14 10.89
N GLU A 315 -15.79 8.36 10.66
CA GLU A 315 -16.48 9.35 9.82
C GLU A 315 -16.65 8.87 8.37
N LYS A 316 -15.74 8.03 7.89
CA LYS A 316 -15.79 7.41 6.55
C LYS A 316 -16.40 6.01 6.55
N HIS A 317 -16.85 5.51 7.71
CA HIS A 317 -17.50 4.21 7.90
C HIS A 317 -16.63 3.00 7.50
N TYR A 318 -15.30 3.07 7.66
CA TYR A 318 -14.45 1.92 7.48
C TYR A 318 -14.62 0.91 8.62
N PRO A 319 -14.77 -0.39 8.32
CA PRO A 319 -15.04 -1.40 9.33
C PRO A 319 -13.81 -1.70 10.18
N LEU A 320 -13.97 -1.60 11.51
CA LEU A 320 -12.93 -2.03 12.44
C LEU A 320 -12.98 -3.56 12.64
N VAL A 321 -11.81 -4.16 12.78
CA VAL A 321 -11.63 -5.52 13.31
C VAL A 321 -11.56 -5.47 14.83
N SER A 322 -10.73 -4.56 15.35
CA SER A 322 -10.60 -4.36 16.79
C SER A 322 -11.83 -3.69 17.40
N SER A 323 -12.02 -3.86 18.70
CA SER A 323 -13.13 -3.23 19.45
C SER A 323 -13.02 -1.70 19.57
N GLY A 324 -11.96 -1.11 19.02
CA GLY A 324 -11.57 0.29 19.10
C GLY A 324 -10.07 0.40 19.27
N ILE A 325 -9.58 1.46 19.94
CA ILE A 325 -8.18 1.54 20.35
C ILE A 325 -7.98 0.58 21.55
N VAL A 326 -7.09 -0.37 21.38
CA VAL A 326 -6.75 -1.37 22.40
C VAL A 326 -5.41 -1.03 23.02
N ALA A 327 -5.35 -1.02 24.35
CA ALA A 327 -4.10 -0.90 25.10
C ALA A 327 -3.41 -2.26 25.12
N LEU A 328 -2.13 -2.31 24.74
CA LEU A 328 -1.36 -3.53 24.68
C LEU A 328 -0.55 -3.68 25.98
N PRO A 329 -0.74 -4.76 26.75
CA PRO A 329 -0.18 -4.90 28.09
C PRO A 329 1.33 -5.08 28.11
N LYS A 330 1.90 -5.50 26.98
CA LYS A 330 3.33 -5.78 26.87
C LYS A 330 3.96 -4.97 25.72
N ALA A 331 4.93 -4.14 26.06
CA ALA A 331 5.76 -3.43 25.07
C ALA A 331 6.68 -4.38 24.27
N GLU A 332 6.55 -5.69 24.42
CA GLU A 332 7.38 -6.70 23.74
C GLU A 332 7.29 -6.63 22.22
N ILE A 333 6.14 -6.18 21.69
CA ILE A 333 5.98 -5.88 20.27
C ILE A 333 6.34 -4.44 19.88
N GLY A 334 6.80 -3.61 20.85
CA GLY A 334 7.26 -2.23 20.62
C GLY A 334 6.17 -1.16 20.55
N PHE A 335 4.90 -1.53 20.85
CA PHE A 335 3.75 -0.62 20.80
C PHE A 335 2.90 -0.74 22.07
N HIS A 336 2.26 0.39 22.44
CA HIS A 336 1.41 0.46 23.63
C HIS A 336 -0.07 0.48 23.31
N PHE A 337 -0.43 0.95 22.12
CA PHE A 337 -1.82 1.05 21.65
C PHE A 337 -1.88 0.69 20.18
N ALA A 338 -2.96 0.01 19.81
CA ALA A 338 -3.23 -0.32 18.41
C ALA A 338 -4.74 -0.37 18.13
N LEU A 339 -5.09 -0.29 16.87
CA LEU A 339 -6.40 -0.66 16.32
C LEU A 339 -6.20 -1.32 14.97
N ILE A 340 -7.14 -2.18 14.58
CA ILE A 340 -7.15 -2.83 13.26
C ILE A 340 -8.42 -2.42 12.52
N VAL A 341 -8.25 -1.98 11.28
CA VAL A 341 -9.29 -1.59 10.34
C VAL A 341 -9.13 -2.38 9.05
N ARG A 342 -10.22 -2.60 8.32
CA ARG A 342 -10.13 -3.14 6.96
C ARG A 342 -10.18 -2.02 5.94
N ASP A 343 -9.34 -2.13 4.92
CA ASP A 343 -9.41 -1.28 3.74
C ASP A 343 -10.66 -1.60 2.90
N PRO A 344 -10.94 -0.88 1.80
CA PRO A 344 -12.13 -1.11 0.97
C PRO A 344 -12.24 -2.51 0.36
N ASP A 345 -11.13 -3.24 0.20
CA ASP A 345 -11.10 -4.59 -0.35
C ASP A 345 -11.02 -5.68 0.73
N GLY A 346 -10.90 -5.27 2.00
CA GLY A 346 -10.90 -6.16 3.16
C GLY A 346 -9.53 -6.44 3.74
N HIS A 347 -8.44 -5.83 3.24
CA HIS A 347 -7.11 -6.03 3.79
C HIS A 347 -7.00 -5.43 5.19
N PRO A 348 -6.53 -6.19 6.17
CA PRO A 348 -6.31 -5.70 7.53
C PRO A 348 -5.13 -4.72 7.60
N ILE A 349 -5.39 -3.57 8.17
CA ILE A 349 -4.41 -2.51 8.42
C ILE A 349 -4.39 -2.23 9.93
N GLU A 350 -3.27 -2.49 10.55
CA GLU A 350 -3.05 -2.15 11.95
C GLU A 350 -2.45 -0.76 12.07
N LEU A 351 -3.09 0.11 12.81
CA LEU A 351 -2.54 1.41 13.22
C LEU A 351 -2.02 1.27 14.65
N ALA A 352 -0.72 1.50 14.85
CA ALA A 352 -0.06 1.30 16.13
C ALA A 352 0.64 2.58 16.60
N LYS A 353 0.62 2.81 17.93
CA LYS A 353 1.26 3.92 18.60
C LYS A 353 2.25 3.41 19.66
N ARG A 354 3.47 3.94 19.62
CA ARG A 354 4.54 3.66 20.61
C ARG A 354 4.30 4.38 21.92
#